data_a28029539339f54a3afa2d7b9cb0af92
#
_entry.id   a28029539339f54a3afa2d7b9cb0af92
#
_cell.length_a   1.000
_cell.length_b   1.000
_cell.length_c   1.000
_cell.angle_alpha   90.00
_cell.angle_beta   90.00
_cell.angle_gamma   90.00
#
_symmetry.space_group_name_H-M   'P 1'
#
loop_
_entity.id
_entity.type
_entity.pdbx_description
1 polymer ?
#
loop_
_entity_poly.entity_id
_entity_poly.type
_entity_poly.pdbx_seq_one_letter_code
_entity_poly.pdbx_strand_id
1 'polypeptide(L)'
;MNTELPAKGPHASEIAIIGGGFGALMAVAVMRFRGVALRDIRVYSDSGSPEKIWEKTIRAFRLTHMRSESAGHFYPTDSPGLATAQAVAAWSVKPLILSWFDAYHPTVDFFLYHTRQIARLVGYYKMVIPTRIGRIVKQGNNFLLYNEQEQLLGVANHIIIGVGHGGLTLPEPVQAYRDKFGQDNLVVHSFEEKEYAPPRRTLIVGDGLTSGTECANALLAGSKVYVLSRQGKYLKQALNSPRQYFSRRGIMPYRSKSNTERVKELKMATRGTIKPYHMWMKLFKQAESTGQLNYVQGELLDLQRSADTTVTAAIRMPDGHTLKPVMVDQVIVATGFLPVSTNPLWHRLIEDYNLPLIDKYIAINDDFCIEGLSSPVALAMVIGPAAAWALPSADSLGGMKIVAHRIADLLMGPDGMHPSSLAQKLTSWVRLLIGKELV
;
A
#
# COMPACT_ATOMS: atom_id res chain seq x y z
N MET A 1 -32.87 16.77 5.48
CA MET A 1 -33.67 15.58 5.83
C MET A 1 -32.68 14.47 6.19
N ASN A 2 -32.45 14.28 7.48
CA ASN A 2 -31.63 13.20 8.01
C ASN A 2 -32.46 11.91 7.95
N THR A 3 -32.20 11.07 6.98
CA THR A 3 -32.71 9.69 6.99
C THR A 3 -31.80 8.87 7.91
N GLU A 4 -32.13 8.81 9.19
CA GLU A 4 -31.64 7.78 10.10
C GLU A 4 -32.04 6.41 9.54
N LEU A 5 -31.04 5.63 9.09
CA LEU A 5 -31.25 4.22 8.79
C LEU A 5 -31.64 3.51 10.08
N PRO A 6 -32.69 2.67 10.10
CA PRO A 6 -33.07 1.93 11.31
C PRO A 6 -31.88 1.08 11.76
N ALA A 7 -31.58 1.10 13.05
CA ALA A 7 -30.56 0.31 13.70
C ALA A 7 -30.81 -1.19 13.42
N LYS A 8 -30.21 -1.73 12.38
CA LYS A 8 -30.15 -3.18 12.18
C LYS A 8 -29.30 -3.74 13.29
N GLY A 9 -29.72 -4.84 13.90
CA GLY A 9 -28.93 -5.56 14.88
C GLY A 9 -27.54 -5.94 14.37
N PRO A 10 -26.62 -6.38 15.25
CA PRO A 10 -25.22 -6.67 14.87
C PRO A 10 -25.15 -7.71 13.73
N HIS A 11 -24.29 -7.45 12.76
CA HIS A 11 -24.07 -8.36 11.63
C HIS A 11 -23.26 -9.57 12.07
N ALA A 12 -23.85 -10.77 12.01
CA ALA A 12 -23.11 -12.02 12.21
C ALA A 12 -22.43 -12.44 10.91
N SER A 13 -21.18 -12.92 10.99
CA SER A 13 -20.43 -13.49 9.87
C SER A 13 -19.41 -14.52 10.36
N GLU A 14 -19.01 -15.44 9.50
CA GLU A 14 -17.89 -16.33 9.79
C GLU A 14 -16.57 -15.56 9.80
N ILE A 15 -16.39 -14.67 8.83
CA ILE A 15 -15.18 -13.91 8.60
C ILE A 15 -15.52 -12.42 8.51
N ALA A 16 -14.90 -11.61 9.37
CA ALA A 16 -14.94 -10.16 9.26
C ALA A 16 -13.59 -9.61 8.80
N ILE A 17 -13.61 -8.79 7.75
CA ILE A 17 -12.42 -8.07 7.25
C ILE A 17 -12.54 -6.62 7.68
N ILE A 18 -11.55 -6.13 8.44
CA ILE A 18 -11.49 -4.77 8.97
C ILE A 18 -10.51 -3.96 8.13
N GLY A 19 -11.04 -2.92 7.49
CA GLY A 19 -10.35 -2.16 6.44
C GLY A 19 -10.70 -2.67 5.05
N GLY A 20 -11.13 -1.76 4.17
CA GLY A 20 -11.68 -2.10 2.84
C GLY A 20 -10.75 -1.78 1.67
N GLY A 21 -9.44 -1.70 1.89
CA GLY A 21 -8.47 -1.41 0.85
C GLY A 21 -8.04 -2.64 0.02
N PHE A 22 -6.92 -2.53 -0.64
CA PHE A 22 -6.36 -3.57 -1.51
C PHE A 22 -6.12 -4.91 -0.81
N GLY A 23 -5.70 -4.89 0.47
CA GLY A 23 -5.56 -6.12 1.25
C GLY A 23 -6.88 -6.87 1.40
N ALA A 24 -7.96 -6.15 1.71
CA ALA A 24 -9.30 -6.73 1.81
C ALA A 24 -9.78 -7.31 0.48
N LEU A 25 -9.61 -6.56 -0.63
CA LEU A 25 -9.98 -7.07 -1.95
C LEU A 25 -9.21 -8.36 -2.31
N MET A 26 -7.91 -8.42 -2.00
CA MET A 26 -7.10 -9.60 -2.26
C MET A 26 -7.59 -10.81 -1.42
N ALA A 27 -7.84 -10.60 -0.12
CA ALA A 27 -8.36 -11.66 0.75
C ALA A 27 -9.73 -12.16 0.25
N VAL A 28 -10.66 -11.24 -0.04
CA VAL A 28 -11.97 -11.59 -0.61
C VAL A 28 -11.82 -12.34 -1.92
N ALA A 29 -10.99 -11.85 -2.85
CA ALA A 29 -10.80 -12.50 -4.14
C ALA A 29 -10.33 -13.95 -3.98
N VAL A 30 -9.30 -14.19 -3.18
CA VAL A 30 -8.80 -15.55 -2.95
C VAL A 30 -9.86 -16.45 -2.29
N MET A 31 -10.54 -15.99 -1.23
CA MET A 31 -11.56 -16.76 -0.54
C MET A 31 -12.75 -17.08 -1.44
N ARG A 32 -13.25 -16.10 -2.21
CA ARG A 32 -14.37 -16.30 -3.14
C ARG A 32 -14.03 -17.28 -4.25
N PHE A 33 -12.82 -17.24 -4.79
CA PHE A 33 -12.36 -18.21 -5.79
C PHE A 33 -12.16 -19.62 -5.20
N ARG A 34 -12.01 -19.75 -3.89
CA ARG A 34 -11.99 -21.03 -3.16
C ARG A 34 -13.37 -21.48 -2.68
N GLY A 35 -14.44 -20.76 -3.01
CA GLY A 35 -15.81 -21.16 -2.76
C GLY A 35 -16.42 -20.65 -1.45
N VAL A 36 -15.75 -19.79 -0.69
CA VAL A 36 -16.36 -19.15 0.48
C VAL A 36 -17.58 -18.35 0.05
N ALA A 37 -18.73 -18.55 0.68
CA ALA A 37 -19.96 -17.90 0.29
C ALA A 37 -19.96 -16.39 0.65
N LEU A 38 -20.66 -15.58 -0.14
CA LEU A 38 -20.79 -14.14 0.11
C LEU A 38 -21.34 -13.82 1.51
N ARG A 39 -22.27 -14.63 1.98
CA ARG A 39 -22.91 -14.45 3.29
C ARG A 39 -21.96 -14.63 4.47
N ASP A 40 -20.89 -15.38 4.28
CA ASP A 40 -19.93 -15.74 5.34
C ASP A 40 -18.86 -14.66 5.54
N ILE A 41 -18.78 -13.68 4.62
CA ILE A 41 -17.79 -12.60 4.65
C ILE A 41 -18.48 -11.25 4.85
N ARG A 42 -17.93 -10.42 5.75
CA ARG A 42 -18.28 -8.98 5.86
C ARG A 42 -17.00 -8.15 5.83
N VAL A 43 -17.06 -7.02 5.14
CA VAL A 43 -15.95 -6.07 5.02
C VAL A 43 -16.39 -4.75 5.65
N TYR A 44 -15.72 -4.34 6.70
CA TYR A 44 -16.01 -3.07 7.39
C TYR A 44 -15.08 -1.98 6.87
N SER A 45 -15.65 -0.98 6.20
CA SER A 45 -14.90 0.11 5.59
C SER A 45 -15.75 1.34 5.37
N ASP A 46 -15.24 2.49 5.75
CA ASP A 46 -15.84 3.79 5.48
C ASP A 46 -15.70 4.24 4.00
N SER A 47 -14.79 3.65 3.26
CA SER A 47 -14.52 4.03 1.86
C SER A 47 -15.53 3.47 0.86
N GLY A 48 -16.20 2.38 1.17
CA GLY A 48 -17.15 1.70 0.30
C GLY A 48 -16.56 1.01 -0.93
N SER A 49 -15.30 1.27 -1.28
CA SER A 49 -14.63 0.74 -2.47
C SER A 49 -13.13 0.53 -2.19
N PRO A 50 -12.54 -0.56 -2.70
CA PRO A 50 -11.18 -0.97 -2.31
C PRO A 50 -10.08 -0.07 -2.88
N GLU A 51 -10.33 0.65 -3.98
CA GLU A 51 -9.38 1.53 -4.62
C GLU A 51 -9.46 2.99 -4.19
N LYS A 52 -10.54 3.44 -3.54
CA LYS A 52 -10.86 4.86 -3.33
C LYS A 52 -9.75 5.65 -2.63
N ILE A 53 -9.22 5.14 -1.53
CA ILE A 53 -8.16 5.82 -0.78
C ILE A 53 -6.87 5.85 -1.59
N TRP A 54 -6.52 4.72 -2.21
CA TRP A 54 -5.33 4.61 -3.05
C TRP A 54 -5.44 5.51 -4.30
N GLU A 55 -6.60 5.52 -4.98
CA GLU A 55 -6.86 6.39 -6.13
C GLU A 55 -6.70 7.87 -5.77
N LYS A 56 -7.26 8.31 -4.63
CA LYS A 56 -7.05 9.68 -4.12
C LYS A 56 -5.56 9.99 -3.95
N THR A 57 -4.83 9.07 -3.32
CA THR A 57 -3.40 9.22 -3.05
C THR A 57 -2.59 9.36 -4.34
N ILE A 58 -2.77 8.48 -5.32
CA ILE A 58 -1.99 8.51 -6.56
C ILE A 58 -2.34 9.69 -7.47
N ARG A 59 -3.58 10.18 -7.43
CA ARG A 59 -3.97 11.38 -8.17
C ARG A 59 -3.26 12.61 -7.63
N ALA A 60 -3.03 12.70 -6.32
CA ALA A 60 -2.33 13.82 -5.70
C ALA A 60 -0.90 14.01 -6.24
N PHE A 61 -0.19 12.92 -6.55
CA PHE A 61 1.15 12.98 -7.15
C PHE A 61 1.19 12.54 -8.62
N ARG A 62 0.04 12.56 -9.30
CA ARG A 62 -0.12 12.36 -10.75
C ARG A 62 0.61 11.12 -11.29
N LEU A 63 0.48 9.99 -10.59
CA LEU A 63 1.05 8.72 -11.07
C LEU A 63 0.33 8.30 -12.36
N THR A 64 1.07 8.06 -13.43
CA THR A 64 0.51 7.65 -14.73
C THR A 64 0.59 6.15 -14.99
N HIS A 65 1.63 5.49 -14.46
CA HIS A 65 1.89 4.07 -14.68
C HIS A 65 2.28 3.39 -13.37
N MET A 66 1.82 2.16 -13.23
CA MET A 66 2.19 1.30 -12.10
C MET A 66 3.64 0.83 -12.20
N ARG A 67 4.27 0.64 -11.04
CA ARG A 67 5.55 -0.07 -10.97
C ARG A 67 5.38 -1.58 -11.14
N SER A 68 4.19 -2.10 -10.84
CA SER A 68 3.87 -3.53 -10.85
C SER A 68 4.09 -4.16 -12.21
N GLU A 69 4.54 -5.42 -12.19
CA GLU A 69 4.61 -6.29 -13.35
C GLU A 69 3.21 -6.81 -13.74
N SER A 70 3.13 -7.59 -14.82
CA SER A 70 1.87 -8.19 -15.29
C SER A 70 1.13 -9.02 -14.24
N ALA A 71 1.86 -9.69 -13.32
CA ALA A 71 1.29 -10.46 -12.21
C ALA A 71 0.76 -9.60 -11.05
N GLY A 72 0.99 -8.28 -11.06
CA GLY A 72 0.56 -7.35 -10.02
C GLY A 72 -0.90 -6.96 -10.15
N HIS A 73 -1.84 -7.87 -9.85
CA HIS A 73 -3.28 -7.69 -9.92
C HIS A 73 -4.00 -8.51 -8.84
N PHE A 74 -5.33 -8.32 -8.71
CA PHE A 74 -6.16 -8.97 -7.68
C PHE A 74 -6.76 -10.32 -8.11
N TYR A 75 -6.54 -10.77 -9.33
CA TYR A 75 -6.92 -12.14 -9.69
C TYR A 75 -6.07 -13.13 -8.88
N PRO A 76 -6.65 -14.19 -8.30
CA PRO A 76 -5.94 -15.07 -7.35
C PRO A 76 -4.71 -15.78 -7.92
N THR A 77 -4.70 -16.05 -9.22
CA THR A 77 -3.55 -16.66 -9.91
C THR A 77 -2.74 -15.59 -10.63
N ASP A 78 -1.45 -15.82 -10.87
CA ASP A 78 -0.58 -14.87 -11.58
C ASP A 78 -0.89 -14.81 -13.08
N SER A 79 -1.50 -15.86 -13.61
CA SER A 79 -1.93 -15.96 -15.00
C SER A 79 -3.44 -16.20 -15.08
N PRO A 80 -4.15 -15.54 -16.01
CA PRO A 80 -3.66 -14.53 -16.92
C PRO A 80 -3.40 -13.19 -16.23
N GLY A 81 -2.27 -12.56 -16.55
CA GLY A 81 -1.85 -11.29 -15.96
C GLY A 81 -2.44 -10.05 -16.65
N LEU A 82 -2.12 -8.86 -16.11
CA LEU A 82 -2.58 -7.57 -16.65
C LEU A 82 -2.19 -7.37 -18.11
N ALA A 83 -1.00 -7.79 -18.52
CA ALA A 83 -0.57 -7.70 -19.92
C ALA A 83 -1.49 -8.48 -20.86
N THR A 84 -1.94 -9.68 -20.43
CA THR A 84 -2.91 -10.48 -21.21
C THR A 84 -4.28 -9.81 -21.24
N ALA A 85 -4.76 -9.32 -20.10
CA ALA A 85 -6.04 -8.61 -20.02
C ALA A 85 -6.04 -7.36 -20.90
N GLN A 86 -4.94 -6.59 -20.90
CA GLN A 86 -4.79 -5.40 -21.73
C GLN A 86 -4.64 -5.74 -23.21
N ALA A 87 -3.93 -6.82 -23.55
CA ALA A 87 -3.79 -7.28 -24.93
C ALA A 87 -5.16 -7.63 -25.54
N VAL A 88 -6.01 -8.33 -24.79
CA VAL A 88 -7.38 -8.65 -25.20
C VAL A 88 -8.23 -7.38 -25.31
N ALA A 89 -8.20 -6.51 -24.30
CA ALA A 89 -9.01 -5.29 -24.28
C ALA A 89 -8.63 -4.29 -25.39
N ALA A 90 -7.35 -4.22 -25.73
CA ALA A 90 -6.82 -3.30 -26.77
C ALA A 90 -6.67 -3.94 -28.15
N TRP A 91 -7.01 -5.23 -28.33
CA TRP A 91 -6.76 -6.01 -29.55
C TRP A 91 -5.33 -5.85 -30.06
N SER A 92 -4.34 -5.92 -29.16
CA SER A 92 -2.93 -5.66 -29.44
C SER A 92 -2.02 -6.64 -28.72
N VAL A 93 -1.02 -7.18 -29.42
CA VAL A 93 0.01 -8.05 -28.84
C VAL A 93 1.11 -7.27 -28.10
N LYS A 94 1.17 -5.95 -28.26
CA LYS A 94 2.21 -5.09 -27.67
C LYS A 94 2.37 -5.27 -26.13
N PRO A 95 1.30 -5.34 -25.31
CA PRO A 95 1.44 -5.58 -23.88
C PRO A 95 2.13 -6.91 -23.54
N LEU A 96 1.88 -7.96 -24.32
CA LEU A 96 2.51 -9.28 -24.13
C LEU A 96 4.01 -9.23 -24.45
N ILE A 97 4.38 -8.59 -25.57
CA ILE A 97 5.78 -8.39 -25.94
C ILE A 97 6.51 -7.60 -24.86
N LEU A 98 5.95 -6.49 -24.38
CA LEU A 98 6.54 -5.70 -23.32
C LEU A 98 6.68 -6.50 -22.01
N SER A 99 5.71 -7.36 -21.68
CA SER A 99 5.77 -8.23 -20.50
C SER A 99 6.88 -9.27 -20.60
N TRP A 100 7.11 -9.80 -21.79
CA TRP A 100 8.20 -10.74 -22.05
C TRP A 100 9.58 -10.14 -21.78
N PHE A 101 9.77 -8.86 -22.11
CA PHE A 101 11.02 -8.13 -21.88
C PHE A 101 11.08 -7.38 -20.53
N ASP A 102 10.19 -7.68 -19.59
CA ASP A 102 10.11 -7.02 -18.27
C ASP A 102 9.93 -5.48 -18.34
N ALA A 103 9.40 -5.02 -19.47
CA ALA A 103 9.17 -3.61 -19.80
C ALA A 103 7.68 -3.20 -19.69
N TYR A 104 6.80 -4.13 -19.34
CA TYR A 104 5.37 -3.85 -19.19
C TYR A 104 5.09 -3.08 -17.92
N HIS A 105 4.42 -1.94 -18.09
CA HIS A 105 3.89 -1.10 -17.03
C HIS A 105 2.44 -0.76 -17.33
N PRO A 106 1.47 -1.29 -16.60
CA PRO A 106 0.08 -0.92 -16.81
C PRO A 106 -0.13 0.56 -16.45
N THR A 107 -0.95 1.25 -17.24
CA THR A 107 -1.43 2.57 -16.84
C THR A 107 -2.26 2.46 -15.56
N VAL A 108 -2.27 3.52 -14.76
CA VAL A 108 -3.12 3.60 -13.56
C VAL A 108 -4.58 3.37 -13.90
N ASP A 109 -5.08 3.97 -14.97
CA ASP A 109 -6.49 3.84 -15.37
C ASP A 109 -6.86 2.40 -15.74
N PHE A 110 -5.98 1.69 -16.47
CA PHE A 110 -6.20 0.27 -16.78
C PHE A 110 -6.15 -0.61 -15.53
N PHE A 111 -5.20 -0.34 -14.63
CA PHE A 111 -5.11 -1.05 -13.35
C PHE A 111 -6.38 -0.85 -12.50
N LEU A 112 -6.87 0.39 -12.38
CA LEU A 112 -8.11 0.70 -11.66
C LEU A 112 -9.34 0.06 -12.31
N TYR A 113 -9.42 0.11 -13.63
CA TYR A 113 -10.47 -0.57 -14.37
C TYR A 113 -10.50 -2.06 -14.05
N HIS A 114 -9.36 -2.74 -14.19
CA HIS A 114 -9.23 -4.17 -13.88
C HIS A 114 -9.54 -4.49 -12.42
N THR A 115 -9.09 -3.65 -11.48
CA THR A 115 -9.39 -3.78 -10.05
C THR A 115 -10.89 -3.76 -9.79
N ARG A 116 -11.62 -2.81 -10.40
CA ARG A 116 -13.08 -2.71 -10.30
C ARG A 116 -13.79 -3.91 -10.91
N GLN A 117 -13.28 -4.47 -12.01
CA GLN A 117 -13.83 -5.69 -12.61
C GLN A 117 -13.66 -6.89 -11.66
N ILE A 118 -12.50 -7.04 -11.02
CA ILE A 118 -12.30 -8.10 -10.01
C ILE A 118 -13.24 -7.89 -8.82
N ALA A 119 -13.34 -6.68 -8.30
CA ALA A 119 -14.23 -6.37 -7.17
C ALA A 119 -15.70 -6.73 -7.47
N ARG A 120 -16.18 -6.46 -8.70
CA ARG A 120 -17.52 -6.88 -9.16
C ARG A 120 -17.62 -8.39 -9.28
N LEU A 121 -16.66 -9.03 -9.94
CA LEU A 121 -16.62 -10.48 -10.16
C LEU A 121 -16.76 -11.27 -8.85
N VAL A 122 -16.07 -10.85 -7.80
CA VAL A 122 -16.11 -11.52 -6.49
C VAL A 122 -17.27 -11.07 -5.59
N GLY A 123 -18.08 -10.12 -6.04
CA GLY A 123 -19.20 -9.57 -5.28
C GLY A 123 -18.78 -8.68 -4.11
N TYR A 124 -17.58 -8.07 -4.16
CA TYR A 124 -16.99 -7.30 -3.07
C TYR A 124 -17.94 -6.24 -2.49
N TYR A 125 -18.58 -5.45 -3.35
CA TYR A 125 -19.46 -4.35 -2.93
C TYR A 125 -20.68 -4.80 -2.14
N LYS A 126 -21.11 -6.05 -2.29
CA LYS A 126 -22.25 -6.64 -1.55
C LYS A 126 -21.87 -7.05 -0.13
N MET A 127 -20.57 -7.21 0.15
CA MET A 127 -20.04 -7.58 1.47
C MET A 127 -19.66 -6.37 2.31
N VAL A 128 -19.53 -5.17 1.71
CA VAL A 128 -19.10 -3.97 2.40
C VAL A 128 -20.19 -3.42 3.31
N ILE A 129 -19.85 -3.24 4.57
CA ILE A 129 -20.61 -2.46 5.55
C ILE A 129 -19.91 -1.10 5.67
N PRO A 130 -20.58 0.01 5.28
CA PRO A 130 -19.94 1.33 5.18
C PRO A 130 -19.78 1.97 6.56
N THR A 131 -18.87 1.40 7.34
CA THR A 131 -18.56 1.87 8.70
C THR A 131 -17.12 1.57 9.06
N ARG A 132 -16.59 2.31 10.03
CA ARG A 132 -15.26 2.12 10.61
C ARG A 132 -15.35 1.34 11.90
N ILE A 133 -14.48 0.35 12.07
CA ILE A 133 -14.30 -0.34 13.33
C ILE A 133 -13.27 0.45 14.18
N GLY A 134 -13.70 0.86 15.38
CA GLY A 134 -12.88 1.57 16.35
C GLY A 134 -12.33 0.66 17.44
N ARG A 135 -12.99 -0.49 17.69
CA ARG A 135 -12.57 -1.45 18.72
C ARG A 135 -12.93 -2.88 18.36
N ILE A 136 -12.07 -3.81 18.77
CA ILE A 136 -12.26 -5.26 18.60
C ILE A 136 -12.12 -5.91 19.97
N VAL A 137 -13.13 -6.67 20.38
CA VAL A 137 -13.12 -7.40 21.66
C VAL A 137 -13.24 -8.90 21.39
N LYS A 138 -12.28 -9.68 21.88
CA LYS A 138 -12.36 -11.15 21.85
C LYS A 138 -13.21 -11.63 23.02
N GLN A 139 -14.27 -12.37 22.73
CA GLN A 139 -15.14 -12.98 23.72
C GLN A 139 -15.35 -14.47 23.38
N GLY A 140 -14.69 -15.35 24.13
CA GLY A 140 -14.68 -16.78 23.83
C GLY A 140 -14.13 -17.06 22.43
N ASN A 141 -14.93 -17.67 21.57
CA ASN A 141 -14.58 -18.03 20.20
C ASN A 141 -15.02 -16.97 19.18
N ASN A 142 -15.42 -15.79 19.62
CA ASN A 142 -15.91 -14.73 18.76
C ASN A 142 -15.13 -13.43 18.95
N PHE A 143 -15.14 -12.61 17.90
CA PHE A 143 -14.71 -11.22 17.93
C PHE A 143 -15.92 -10.30 17.83
N LEU A 144 -16.08 -9.42 18.80
CA LEU A 144 -17.09 -8.37 18.80
C LEU A 144 -16.48 -7.11 18.21
N LEU A 145 -17.16 -6.51 17.24
CA LEU A 145 -16.67 -5.37 16.45
C LEU A 145 -17.50 -4.13 16.80
N TYR A 146 -16.84 -3.10 17.32
CA TYR A 146 -17.48 -1.85 17.74
C TYR A 146 -17.00 -0.70 16.85
N ASN A 147 -17.86 0.30 16.65
CA ASN A 147 -17.46 1.57 16.06
C ASN A 147 -16.72 2.47 17.10
N GLU A 148 -16.38 3.69 16.67
CA GLU A 148 -15.74 4.67 17.56
C GLU A 148 -16.66 5.17 18.69
N GLN A 149 -17.98 4.99 18.55
CA GLN A 149 -19.00 5.33 19.55
C GLN A 149 -19.37 4.15 20.46
N GLU A 150 -18.56 3.09 20.49
CA GLU A 150 -18.76 1.87 21.28
C GLU A 150 -20.09 1.14 20.98
N GLN A 151 -20.67 1.32 19.80
CA GLN A 151 -21.82 0.58 19.34
C GLN A 151 -21.39 -0.74 18.68
N LEU A 152 -21.99 -1.87 19.08
CA LEU A 152 -21.73 -3.18 18.50
C LEU A 152 -22.28 -3.24 17.08
N LEU A 153 -21.38 -3.43 16.14
CA LEU A 153 -21.71 -3.50 14.69
C LEU A 153 -21.72 -4.92 14.16
N GLY A 154 -20.90 -5.80 14.70
CA GLY A 154 -20.79 -7.16 14.20
C GLY A 154 -20.16 -8.13 15.16
N VAL A 155 -20.38 -9.41 14.88
CA VAL A 155 -19.79 -10.56 15.55
C VAL A 155 -19.23 -11.49 14.49
N ALA A 156 -18.00 -11.97 14.69
CA ALA A 156 -17.34 -12.88 13.74
C ALA A 156 -16.51 -13.95 14.47
N ASN A 157 -16.40 -15.13 13.87
CA ASN A 157 -15.53 -16.19 14.39
C ASN A 157 -14.07 -15.91 14.07
N HIS A 158 -13.81 -15.36 12.89
CA HIS A 158 -12.45 -15.01 12.43
C HIS A 158 -12.41 -13.55 11.97
N ILE A 159 -11.26 -12.91 12.20
CA ILE A 159 -11.04 -11.55 11.70
C ILE A 159 -9.78 -11.48 10.84
N ILE A 160 -9.83 -10.62 9.82
CA ILE A 160 -8.67 -10.25 8.99
C ILE A 160 -8.51 -8.74 9.08
N ILE A 161 -7.41 -8.27 9.67
CA ILE A 161 -7.15 -6.85 9.82
C ILE A 161 -6.29 -6.37 8.66
N GLY A 162 -6.93 -5.61 7.76
CA GLY A 162 -6.34 -5.04 6.55
C GLY A 162 -6.35 -3.50 6.56
N VAL A 163 -6.29 -2.88 7.74
CA VAL A 163 -6.13 -1.43 7.86
C VAL A 163 -4.73 -1.02 7.41
N GLY A 164 -4.64 0.10 6.70
CA GLY A 164 -3.40 0.61 6.15
C GLY A 164 -2.48 1.25 7.18
N HIS A 165 -1.57 2.07 6.69
CA HIS A 165 -0.61 2.82 7.50
C HIS A 165 -1.28 3.81 8.46
N GLY A 166 -0.55 4.27 9.49
CA GLY A 166 -1.08 5.16 10.52
C GLY A 166 -1.25 6.63 10.11
N GLY A 167 -0.68 7.03 9.00
CA GLY A 167 -0.72 8.40 8.51
C GLY A 167 0.51 8.73 7.65
N LEU A 168 0.70 10.01 7.34
CA LEU A 168 1.85 10.48 6.57
C LEU A 168 3.07 10.69 7.48
N THR A 169 4.25 10.32 7.00
CA THR A 169 5.50 10.64 7.69
C THR A 169 5.94 12.05 7.35
N LEU A 170 5.92 12.94 8.34
CA LEU A 170 6.49 14.29 8.22
C LEU A 170 7.80 14.33 9.00
N PRO A 171 8.94 14.68 8.37
CA PRO A 171 10.16 14.99 9.10
C PRO A 171 9.94 16.12 10.09
N GLU A 172 10.65 16.10 11.23
CA GLU A 172 10.52 17.12 12.29
C GLU A 172 10.59 18.56 11.77
N PRO A 173 11.54 18.94 10.88
CA PRO A 173 11.57 20.31 10.34
C PRO A 173 10.33 20.69 9.52
N VAL A 174 9.69 19.71 8.87
CA VAL A 174 8.44 19.93 8.12
C VAL A 174 7.27 20.11 9.07
N GLN A 175 7.22 19.32 10.15
CA GLN A 175 6.20 19.49 11.17
C GLN A 175 6.34 20.84 11.87
N ALA A 176 7.54 21.24 12.28
CA ALA A 176 7.83 22.53 12.88
C ALA A 176 7.44 23.70 11.98
N TYR A 177 7.71 23.59 10.67
CA TYR A 177 7.27 24.58 9.69
C TYR A 177 5.73 24.70 9.66
N ARG A 178 5.02 23.57 9.63
CA ARG A 178 3.55 23.53 9.60
C ARG A 178 2.91 24.04 10.88
N ASP A 179 3.50 23.76 12.02
CA ASP A 179 3.03 24.25 13.32
C ASP A 179 3.11 25.79 13.40
N LYS A 180 4.12 26.38 12.73
CA LYS A 180 4.34 27.82 12.69
C LYS A 180 3.53 28.56 11.63
N PHE A 181 3.40 28.00 10.43
CA PHE A 181 2.84 28.69 9.26
C PHE A 181 1.54 28.07 8.75
N GLY A 182 1.09 26.96 9.32
CA GLY A 182 -0.02 26.17 8.81
C GLY A 182 0.35 25.34 7.58
N GLN A 183 -0.66 24.67 7.03
CA GLN A 183 -0.53 23.95 5.75
C GLN A 183 -0.64 24.96 4.60
N ASP A 184 0.40 25.05 3.79
CA ASP A 184 0.47 25.92 2.62
C ASP A 184 0.98 25.17 1.37
N ASN A 185 1.03 25.86 0.23
CA ASN A 185 1.54 25.29 -1.02
C ASN A 185 3.07 25.33 -1.16
N LEU A 186 3.78 25.92 -0.19
CA LEU A 186 5.25 26.00 -0.20
C LEU A 186 5.88 24.74 0.34
N VAL A 187 5.25 24.09 1.36
CA VAL A 187 5.74 22.85 1.97
C VAL A 187 4.60 21.83 2.01
N VAL A 188 4.56 20.95 1.01
CA VAL A 188 3.48 19.99 0.81
C VAL A 188 3.99 18.53 0.92
N HIS A 189 3.14 17.65 1.39
CA HIS A 189 3.41 16.22 1.26
C HIS A 189 2.99 15.73 -0.13
N SER A 190 3.68 14.72 -0.68
CA SER A 190 3.39 14.17 -2.01
C SER A 190 1.94 13.71 -2.18
N PHE A 191 1.30 13.26 -1.11
CA PHE A 191 -0.08 12.77 -1.11
C PHE A 191 -1.13 13.85 -0.83
N GLU A 192 -0.72 15.11 -0.79
CA GLU A 192 -1.60 16.27 -0.72
C GLU A 192 -1.74 16.91 -2.11
N GLU A 193 -2.85 17.59 -2.32
CA GLU A 193 -3.08 18.35 -3.57
C GLU A 193 -2.06 19.47 -3.69
N LYS A 194 -1.49 19.62 -4.87
CA LYS A 194 -0.48 20.63 -5.19
C LYS A 194 -0.47 20.97 -6.67
N GLU A 195 0.09 22.12 -6.97
CA GLU A 195 0.32 22.57 -8.33
C GLU A 195 1.81 22.47 -8.71
N TYR A 196 2.07 22.00 -9.92
CA TYR A 196 3.38 22.03 -10.56
C TYR A 196 3.39 23.25 -11.51
N ALA A 197 3.47 24.46 -10.95
CA ALA A 197 3.55 25.68 -11.76
C ALA A 197 5.01 25.92 -12.21
N PRO A 198 5.31 26.07 -13.51
CA PRO A 198 6.64 26.34 -14.01
C PRO A 198 7.01 27.84 -13.98
N PRO A 199 8.32 28.16 -14.04
CA PRO A 199 9.46 27.38 -13.60
C PRO A 199 9.72 27.61 -12.12
N ARG A 200 9.86 26.52 -11.33
CA ARG A 200 10.16 26.61 -9.89
C ARG A 200 11.46 25.88 -9.55
N ARG A 201 12.10 26.33 -8.47
CA ARG A 201 13.13 25.54 -7.78
C ARG A 201 12.42 24.66 -6.77
N THR A 202 12.40 23.36 -7.01
CA THR A 202 11.68 22.40 -6.17
C THR A 202 12.65 21.53 -5.42
N LEU A 203 12.54 21.47 -4.09
CA LEU A 203 13.23 20.51 -3.25
C LEU A 203 12.31 19.31 -2.99
N ILE A 204 12.74 18.12 -3.33
CA ILE A 204 12.02 16.88 -3.06
C ILE A 204 12.76 16.12 -1.97
N VAL A 205 12.10 15.83 -0.86
CA VAL A 205 12.67 15.11 0.30
C VAL A 205 12.25 13.65 0.24
N GLY A 206 13.20 12.75 -0.02
CA GLY A 206 13.00 11.30 -0.15
C GLY A 206 13.62 10.73 -1.41
N ASP A 207 13.71 9.39 -1.50
CA ASP A 207 14.39 8.67 -2.58
C ASP A 207 13.60 7.44 -3.10
N GLY A 208 12.32 7.33 -2.74
CA GLY A 208 11.45 6.25 -3.19
C GLY A 208 10.75 6.52 -4.52
N LEU A 209 9.84 5.61 -4.91
CA LEU A 209 9.05 5.72 -6.13
C LEU A 209 8.22 7.02 -6.18
N THR A 210 7.64 7.42 -5.04
CA THR A 210 6.88 8.66 -4.92
C THR A 210 7.76 9.87 -5.23
N SER A 211 8.94 9.96 -4.63
CA SER A 211 9.92 11.00 -4.92
C SER A 211 10.33 11.01 -6.40
N GLY A 212 10.55 9.82 -7.01
CA GLY A 212 10.84 9.72 -8.44
C GLY A 212 9.70 10.24 -9.32
N THR A 213 8.45 9.97 -8.95
CA THR A 213 7.27 10.51 -9.67
C THR A 213 7.20 12.04 -9.56
N GLU A 214 7.36 12.57 -8.33
CA GLU A 214 7.39 14.02 -8.09
C GLU A 214 8.52 14.72 -8.88
N CYS A 215 9.71 14.10 -8.88
CA CYS A 215 10.84 14.57 -9.66
C CYS A 215 10.51 14.63 -11.16
N ALA A 216 9.93 13.57 -11.72
CA ALA A 216 9.54 13.54 -13.11
C ALA A 216 8.48 14.62 -13.43
N ASN A 217 7.46 14.77 -12.60
CA ASN A 217 6.41 15.77 -12.78
C ASN A 217 6.97 17.21 -12.72
N ALA A 218 7.83 17.51 -11.74
CA ALA A 218 8.46 18.81 -11.61
C ALA A 218 9.39 19.13 -12.80
N LEU A 219 10.18 18.15 -13.27
CA LEU A 219 11.04 18.31 -14.45
C LEU A 219 10.22 18.55 -15.73
N LEU A 220 9.14 17.79 -15.93
CA LEU A 220 8.24 17.96 -17.07
C LEU A 220 7.52 19.32 -17.05
N ALA A 221 7.30 19.88 -15.85
CA ALA A 221 6.80 21.24 -15.67
C ALA A 221 7.89 22.33 -15.85
N GLY A 222 9.14 21.96 -16.19
CA GLY A 222 10.24 22.91 -16.42
C GLY A 222 10.96 23.37 -15.16
N SER A 223 10.69 22.76 -13.99
CA SER A 223 11.33 23.15 -12.72
C SER A 223 12.78 22.70 -12.65
N LYS A 224 13.61 23.46 -11.91
CA LYS A 224 14.91 22.99 -11.42
C LYS A 224 14.69 22.21 -10.14
N VAL A 225 15.14 20.95 -10.13
CA VAL A 225 14.82 19.99 -9.05
C VAL A 225 16.07 19.64 -8.25
N TYR A 226 15.92 19.66 -6.93
CA TYR A 226 16.87 19.15 -5.96
C TYR A 226 16.23 17.95 -5.25
N VAL A 227 16.86 16.77 -5.29
CA VAL A 227 16.39 15.56 -4.59
C VAL A 227 17.27 15.35 -3.36
N LEU A 228 16.71 15.59 -2.19
CA LEU A 228 17.38 15.39 -0.91
C LEU A 228 17.10 13.99 -0.38
N SER A 229 18.16 13.22 -0.17
CA SER A 229 18.05 11.90 0.46
C SER A 229 19.34 11.52 1.20
N ARG A 230 19.20 10.58 2.15
CA ARG A 230 20.34 10.02 2.88
C ARG A 230 21.30 9.24 1.99
N GLN A 231 20.85 8.77 0.83
CA GLN A 231 21.64 7.99 -0.14
C GLN A 231 22.29 8.86 -1.23
N GLY A 232 21.86 10.11 -1.37
CA GLY A 232 22.35 11.04 -2.39
C GLY A 232 21.96 10.70 -3.83
N LYS A 233 21.21 9.65 -4.06
CA LYS A 233 20.70 9.24 -5.38
C LYS A 233 19.59 8.20 -5.25
N TYR A 234 18.81 8.01 -6.32
CA TYR A 234 17.83 6.93 -6.36
C TYR A 234 18.48 5.55 -6.41
N LEU A 235 18.08 4.67 -5.50
CA LEU A 235 18.42 3.26 -5.55
C LEU A 235 17.53 2.53 -6.55
N LYS A 236 18.12 1.60 -7.31
CA LYS A 236 17.41 0.88 -8.37
C LYS A 236 17.08 -0.54 -7.93
N GLN A 237 15.82 -0.92 -8.04
CA GLN A 237 15.34 -2.26 -7.74
C GLN A 237 14.09 -2.54 -8.58
N ALA A 238 13.95 -3.76 -9.11
CA ALA A 238 12.85 -4.11 -10.01
C ALA A 238 11.45 -3.95 -9.38
N LEU A 239 11.28 -4.44 -8.16
CA LEU A 239 10.03 -4.37 -7.37
C LEU A 239 10.22 -3.53 -6.11
N ASN A 240 9.14 -3.22 -5.39
CA ASN A 240 9.24 -2.49 -4.10
C ASN A 240 9.98 -3.27 -3.04
N SER A 241 9.96 -4.61 -3.11
CA SER A 241 10.75 -5.50 -2.26
C SER A 241 11.62 -6.41 -3.11
N PRO A 242 12.76 -6.89 -2.61
CA PRO A 242 13.60 -7.85 -3.32
C PRO A 242 12.82 -9.08 -3.78
N ARG A 243 13.08 -9.56 -5.00
CA ARG A 243 12.35 -10.69 -5.63
C ARG A 243 12.35 -11.97 -4.78
N GLN A 244 13.35 -12.19 -3.96
CA GLN A 244 13.42 -13.36 -3.06
C GLN A 244 12.21 -13.46 -2.13
N TYR A 245 11.63 -12.35 -1.68
CA TYR A 245 10.48 -12.35 -0.77
C TYR A 245 9.13 -12.64 -1.44
N PHE A 246 9.15 -12.98 -2.73
CA PHE A 246 7.97 -13.47 -3.47
C PHE A 246 8.03 -14.99 -3.70
N SER A 247 8.97 -15.70 -3.06
CA SER A 247 9.11 -17.14 -3.17
C SER A 247 9.37 -17.79 -1.82
N ARG A 248 8.90 -19.03 -1.65
CA ARG A 248 9.14 -19.82 -0.42
C ARG A 248 10.65 -19.95 -0.12
N ARG A 249 11.50 -20.12 -1.15
CA ARG A 249 12.96 -20.26 -0.98
C ARG A 249 13.61 -19.03 -0.34
N GLY A 250 13.13 -17.84 -0.61
CA GLY A 250 13.66 -16.61 -0.02
C GLY A 250 13.00 -16.23 1.31
N ILE A 251 11.73 -16.63 1.52
CA ILE A 251 10.99 -16.34 2.76
C ILE A 251 11.50 -17.19 3.92
N MET A 252 11.78 -18.49 3.70
CA MET A 252 12.22 -19.39 4.77
C MET A 252 13.52 -18.94 5.46
N PRO A 253 14.60 -18.57 4.74
CA PRO A 253 15.80 -18.05 5.37
C PRO A 253 15.56 -16.74 6.17
N TYR A 254 14.66 -15.87 5.71
CA TYR A 254 14.27 -14.68 6.46
C TYR A 254 13.61 -15.04 7.79
N ARG A 255 12.68 -15.99 7.78
CA ARG A 255 11.92 -16.44 8.95
C ARG A 255 12.75 -17.16 10.00
N SER A 256 13.86 -17.79 9.61
CA SER A 256 14.79 -18.46 10.54
C SER A 256 15.74 -17.51 11.26
N LYS A 257 15.76 -16.21 10.92
CA LYS A 257 16.63 -15.21 11.53
C LYS A 257 16.12 -14.77 12.91
N SER A 258 17.05 -14.31 13.74
CA SER A 258 16.71 -13.62 14.99
C SER A 258 15.94 -12.33 14.74
N ASN A 259 15.21 -11.84 15.75
CA ASN A 259 14.42 -10.61 15.64
C ASN A 259 15.28 -9.41 15.20
N THR A 260 16.49 -9.28 15.74
CA THR A 260 17.42 -8.19 15.39
C THR A 260 17.82 -8.24 13.92
N GLU A 261 18.14 -9.43 13.41
CA GLU A 261 18.49 -9.61 11.99
C GLU A 261 17.30 -9.36 11.07
N ARG A 262 16.10 -9.83 11.46
CA ARG A 262 14.85 -9.57 10.71
C ARG A 262 14.55 -8.07 10.62
N VAL A 263 14.68 -7.32 11.73
CA VAL A 263 14.49 -5.85 11.73
C VAL A 263 15.48 -5.17 10.78
N LYS A 264 16.76 -5.56 10.81
CA LYS A 264 17.78 -5.01 9.91
C LYS A 264 17.44 -5.30 8.44
N GLU A 265 17.04 -6.52 8.15
CA GLU A 265 16.69 -6.96 6.80
C GLU A 265 15.41 -6.28 6.28
N LEU A 266 14.39 -6.11 7.12
CA LEU A 266 13.18 -5.36 6.78
C LEU A 266 13.49 -3.91 6.43
N LYS A 267 14.32 -3.23 7.20
CA LYS A 267 14.76 -1.86 6.90
C LYS A 267 15.45 -1.76 5.53
N MET A 268 16.20 -2.81 5.14
CA MET A 268 16.82 -2.89 3.82
C MET A 268 15.84 -3.26 2.70
N ALA A 269 14.93 -4.18 2.96
CA ALA A 269 13.94 -4.66 2.00
C ALA A 269 12.88 -3.60 1.63
N THR A 270 12.54 -2.74 2.58
CA THR A 270 11.49 -1.70 2.44
C THR A 270 12.02 -0.30 2.19
N ARG A 271 13.33 -0.15 1.93
CA ARG A 271 13.92 1.16 1.60
C ARG A 271 13.38 1.71 0.27
N GLY A 272 13.44 3.02 0.13
CA GLY A 272 13.04 3.70 -1.10
C GLY A 272 13.83 3.26 -2.32
N THR A 273 13.15 2.87 -3.39
CA THR A 273 13.76 2.41 -4.65
C THR A 273 12.91 2.79 -5.86
N ILE A 274 13.55 2.91 -7.03
CA ILE A 274 12.87 3.05 -8.32
C ILE A 274 13.23 1.87 -9.25
N LYS A 275 12.41 1.61 -10.27
CA LYS A 275 12.70 0.54 -11.24
C LYS A 275 13.88 0.92 -12.14
N PRO A 276 14.83 -0.01 -12.44
CA PRO A 276 16.05 0.30 -13.21
C PRO A 276 15.78 0.86 -14.62
N TYR A 277 14.75 0.36 -15.27
CA TYR A 277 14.35 0.76 -16.64
C TYR A 277 13.08 1.59 -16.62
N HIS A 278 12.89 2.39 -15.59
CA HIS A 278 11.71 3.22 -15.49
C HIS A 278 11.67 4.22 -16.65
N MET A 279 10.46 4.53 -17.12
CA MET A 279 10.20 5.46 -18.23
C MET A 279 10.87 6.83 -18.03
N TRP A 280 11.20 7.22 -16.79
CA TRP A 280 11.84 8.49 -16.47
C TRP A 280 13.38 8.50 -16.62
N MET A 281 14.04 7.35 -16.84
CA MET A 281 15.51 7.30 -16.82
C MET A 281 16.13 8.17 -17.91
N LYS A 282 15.50 8.30 -19.08
CA LYS A 282 15.96 9.22 -20.14
C LYS A 282 15.82 10.69 -19.70
N LEU A 283 14.66 11.04 -19.12
CA LEU A 283 14.40 12.37 -18.58
C LEU A 283 15.41 12.75 -17.49
N PHE A 284 15.64 11.86 -16.53
CA PHE A 284 16.58 12.11 -15.42
C PHE A 284 18.00 12.31 -15.91
N LYS A 285 18.51 11.43 -16.81
CA LYS A 285 19.84 11.59 -17.41
C LYS A 285 20.00 12.93 -18.14
N GLN A 286 19.00 13.33 -18.91
CA GLN A 286 19.01 14.60 -19.61
C GLN A 286 19.02 15.77 -18.62
N ALA A 287 18.16 15.74 -17.59
CA ALA A 287 18.07 16.78 -16.58
C ALA A 287 19.34 16.89 -15.72
N GLU A 288 19.99 15.76 -15.42
CA GLU A 288 21.31 15.73 -14.75
C GLU A 288 22.38 16.42 -15.61
N SER A 289 22.45 16.07 -16.92
CA SER A 289 23.46 16.64 -17.82
C SER A 289 23.31 18.15 -18.04
N THR A 290 22.10 18.67 -17.92
CA THR A 290 21.80 20.11 -18.03
C THR A 290 21.83 20.87 -16.71
N GLY A 291 22.07 20.17 -15.57
CA GLY A 291 22.02 20.77 -14.23
C GLY A 291 20.59 21.14 -13.75
N GLN A 292 19.57 20.66 -14.45
CA GLN A 292 18.18 20.84 -14.04
C GLN A 292 17.79 19.89 -12.90
N LEU A 293 18.40 18.70 -12.81
CA LEU A 293 18.28 17.75 -11.72
C LEU A 293 19.57 17.67 -10.93
N ASN A 294 19.48 17.88 -9.62
CA ASN A 294 20.60 17.81 -8.69
C ASN A 294 20.25 16.89 -7.54
N TYR A 295 21.16 15.96 -7.20
CA TYR A 295 21.02 15.11 -6.01
C TYR A 295 21.82 15.72 -4.87
N VAL A 296 21.20 15.78 -3.70
CA VAL A 296 21.82 16.26 -2.46
C VAL A 296 21.78 15.10 -1.44
N GLN A 297 22.97 14.67 -1.02
CA GLN A 297 23.07 13.70 0.07
C GLN A 297 23.03 14.44 1.39
N GLY A 298 22.08 14.08 2.26
CA GLY A 298 21.98 14.73 3.55
C GLY A 298 20.61 14.53 4.20
N GLU A 299 20.42 15.32 5.23
CA GLU A 299 19.22 15.32 6.07
C GLU A 299 18.69 16.76 6.22
N LEU A 300 17.38 16.90 6.11
CA LEU A 300 16.74 18.21 6.32
C LEU A 300 16.80 18.58 7.79
N LEU A 301 17.40 19.74 8.11
CA LEU A 301 17.52 20.25 9.48
C LEU A 301 16.48 21.27 9.84
N ASP A 302 16.14 22.17 8.89
CA ASP A 302 15.25 23.29 9.15
C ASP A 302 14.63 23.80 7.86
N LEU A 303 13.44 24.39 7.99
CA LEU A 303 12.73 25.09 6.94
C LEU A 303 12.28 26.46 7.45
N GLN A 304 12.66 27.51 6.75
CA GLN A 304 12.27 28.87 7.09
C GLN A 304 11.58 29.54 5.91
N ARG A 305 10.46 30.20 6.15
CA ARG A 305 9.80 31.03 5.16
C ARG A 305 10.62 32.28 4.96
N SER A 306 11.18 32.51 3.77
CA SER A 306 12.06 33.64 3.46
C SER A 306 11.31 34.78 2.83
N ALA A 307 10.23 34.47 2.10
CA ALA A 307 9.29 35.44 1.52
C ALA A 307 7.95 34.69 1.31
N ASP A 308 6.93 35.39 0.83
CA ASP A 308 5.59 34.81 0.59
C ASP A 308 5.60 33.65 -0.39
N THR A 309 6.62 33.55 -1.24
CA THR A 309 6.74 32.56 -2.31
C THR A 309 7.97 31.66 -2.20
N THR A 310 8.79 31.79 -1.15
CA THR A 310 10.05 31.04 -1.04
C THR A 310 10.31 30.50 0.35
N VAL A 311 10.98 29.34 0.37
CA VAL A 311 11.42 28.65 1.56
C VAL A 311 12.93 28.43 1.50
N THR A 312 13.62 28.67 2.60
CA THR A 312 15.03 28.33 2.77
C THR A 312 15.15 27.04 3.55
N ALA A 313 15.83 26.05 2.95
CA ALA A 313 16.08 24.74 3.55
C ALA A 313 17.53 24.66 4.06
N ALA A 314 17.71 24.33 5.34
CA ALA A 314 19.01 23.98 5.92
C ALA A 314 19.21 22.45 5.84
N ILE A 315 20.35 22.01 5.33
CA ILE A 315 20.64 20.59 5.07
C ILE A 315 21.95 20.20 5.77
N ARG A 316 21.93 19.15 6.56
CA ARG A 316 23.10 18.53 7.15
C ARG A 316 23.65 17.45 6.22
N MET A 317 24.94 17.56 5.88
CA MET A 317 25.65 16.59 5.08
C MET A 317 26.09 15.38 5.92
N PRO A 318 26.45 14.22 5.29
CA PRO A 318 26.89 13.04 6.02
C PRO A 318 28.14 13.24 6.89
N ASP A 319 28.99 14.21 6.54
CA ASP A 319 30.20 14.59 7.29
C ASP A 319 29.91 15.52 8.48
N GLY A 320 28.63 15.84 8.73
CA GLY A 320 28.19 16.72 9.80
C GLY A 320 28.14 18.21 9.45
N HIS A 321 28.73 18.64 8.33
CA HIS A 321 28.66 20.03 7.90
C HIS A 321 27.25 20.42 7.43
N THR A 322 26.89 21.67 7.66
CA THR A 322 25.64 22.23 7.13
C THR A 322 25.94 22.91 5.79
N LEU A 323 25.21 22.50 4.73
CA LEU A 323 25.26 23.20 3.45
C LEU A 323 24.82 24.64 3.61
N LYS A 324 25.33 25.52 2.73
CA LYS A 324 24.71 26.84 2.57
C LYS A 324 23.21 26.66 2.34
N PRO A 325 22.38 27.46 3.02
CA PRO A 325 20.91 27.32 2.90
C PRO A 325 20.45 27.35 1.44
N VAL A 326 19.63 26.39 1.06
CA VAL A 326 19.10 26.27 -0.30
C VAL A 326 17.75 26.96 -0.36
N MET A 327 17.67 28.03 -1.15
CA MET A 327 16.40 28.76 -1.37
C MET A 327 15.62 28.07 -2.50
N VAL A 328 14.38 27.69 -2.21
CA VAL A 328 13.47 27.01 -3.14
C VAL A 328 12.09 27.63 -3.12
N ASP A 329 11.34 27.43 -4.18
CA ASP A 329 9.99 27.98 -4.35
C ASP A 329 8.94 26.95 -3.88
N GLN A 330 9.34 25.66 -3.74
CA GLN A 330 8.48 24.61 -3.20
C GLN A 330 9.31 23.46 -2.59
N VAL A 331 8.84 22.92 -1.48
CA VAL A 331 9.33 21.67 -0.87
C VAL A 331 8.26 20.60 -0.97
N ILE A 332 8.58 19.46 -1.60
CA ILE A 332 7.69 18.30 -1.70
C ILE A 332 8.25 17.18 -0.83
N VAL A 333 7.50 16.79 0.19
CA VAL A 333 7.89 15.75 1.14
C VAL A 333 7.39 14.40 0.65
N ALA A 334 8.31 13.51 0.28
CA ALA A 334 8.04 12.18 -0.27
C ALA A 334 8.59 11.07 0.65
N THR A 335 8.35 11.21 1.96
CA THR A 335 8.89 10.36 3.03
C THR A 335 8.00 9.17 3.40
N GLY A 336 6.87 9.01 2.71
CA GLY A 336 5.97 7.85 2.85
C GLY A 336 5.05 7.95 4.07
N PHE A 337 4.81 6.80 4.71
CA PHE A 337 3.79 6.64 5.74
C PHE A 337 4.40 6.30 7.10
N LEU A 338 3.68 6.66 8.16
CA LEU A 338 3.93 6.21 9.51
C LEU A 338 3.74 4.69 9.63
N PRO A 339 4.40 4.04 10.62
CA PRO A 339 4.21 2.62 10.88
C PRO A 339 2.75 2.25 11.11
N VAL A 340 2.39 1.02 10.78
CA VAL A 340 1.02 0.50 10.99
C VAL A 340 0.60 0.55 12.45
N SER A 341 1.53 0.33 13.37
CA SER A 341 1.30 0.39 14.83
C SER A 341 0.78 1.74 15.32
N THR A 342 0.97 2.82 14.56
CA THR A 342 0.42 4.16 14.88
C THR A 342 -1.02 4.38 14.37
N ASN A 343 -1.59 3.42 13.62
CA ASN A 343 -3.00 3.49 13.25
C ASN A 343 -3.87 3.37 14.53
N PRO A 344 -4.92 4.19 14.72
CA PRO A 344 -5.72 4.20 15.96
C PRO A 344 -6.27 2.83 16.37
N LEU A 345 -6.75 2.02 15.42
CA LEU A 345 -7.23 0.67 15.72
C LEU A 345 -6.10 -0.24 16.22
N TRP A 346 -4.92 -0.18 15.60
CA TRP A 346 -3.77 -0.95 16.03
C TRP A 346 -3.25 -0.50 17.38
N HIS A 347 -3.18 0.82 17.63
CA HIS A 347 -2.78 1.37 18.91
C HIS A 347 -3.67 0.82 20.04
N ARG A 348 -4.99 0.87 19.84
CA ARG A 348 -5.96 0.34 20.80
C ARG A 348 -5.83 -1.17 21.02
N LEU A 349 -5.65 -1.96 19.93
CA LEU A 349 -5.43 -3.41 20.07
C LEU A 349 -4.14 -3.75 20.82
N ILE A 350 -3.07 -2.98 20.60
CA ILE A 350 -1.80 -3.15 21.30
C ILE A 350 -2.00 -2.89 22.80
N GLU A 351 -2.73 -1.84 23.16
CA GLU A 351 -3.03 -1.51 24.55
C GLU A 351 -3.99 -2.51 25.20
N ASP A 352 -5.14 -2.80 24.57
CA ASP A 352 -6.18 -3.67 25.13
C ASP A 352 -5.69 -5.12 25.36
N TYR A 353 -4.76 -5.61 24.53
CA TYR A 353 -4.26 -7.00 24.57
C TYR A 353 -2.77 -7.11 24.92
N ASN A 354 -2.10 -6.01 25.24
CA ASN A 354 -0.66 -5.97 25.50
C ASN A 354 0.13 -6.70 24.40
N LEU A 355 -0.20 -6.41 23.12
CA LEU A 355 0.41 -7.11 21.98
C LEU A 355 1.88 -6.73 21.87
N PRO A 356 2.79 -7.72 21.70
CA PRO A 356 4.21 -7.43 21.62
C PRO A 356 4.56 -6.70 20.32
N LEU A 357 5.39 -5.68 20.44
CA LEU A 357 6.02 -4.99 19.31
C LEU A 357 7.50 -5.38 19.22
N ILE A 358 7.95 -5.62 18.01
CA ILE A 358 9.36 -5.84 17.68
C ILE A 358 9.82 -4.65 16.85
N ASP A 359 10.55 -3.71 17.47
CA ASP A 359 10.77 -2.37 16.91
C ASP A 359 9.39 -1.69 16.68
N LYS A 360 9.05 -1.40 15.44
CA LYS A 360 7.76 -0.82 15.03
C LYS A 360 6.75 -1.83 14.46
N TYR A 361 7.11 -3.10 14.42
CA TYR A 361 6.31 -4.16 13.81
C TYR A 361 5.49 -4.89 14.86
N ILE A 362 4.25 -5.22 14.52
CA ILE A 362 3.37 -6.04 15.36
C ILE A 362 3.87 -7.47 15.29
N ALA A 363 4.03 -8.14 16.43
CA ALA A 363 4.42 -9.53 16.49
C ALA A 363 3.29 -10.42 15.95
N ILE A 364 3.57 -11.08 14.86
CA ILE A 364 2.68 -12.07 14.22
C ILE A 364 3.50 -13.32 13.91
N ASN A 365 2.84 -14.45 13.90
CA ASN A 365 3.47 -15.72 13.52
C ASN A 365 3.62 -15.85 11.98
N ASP A 366 4.26 -16.90 11.55
CA ASP A 366 4.50 -17.18 10.13
C ASP A 366 3.23 -17.47 9.31
N ASP A 367 2.11 -17.66 9.98
CA ASP A 367 0.78 -17.85 9.40
C ASP A 367 -0.04 -16.56 9.36
N PHE A 368 0.61 -15.42 9.63
CA PHE A 368 0.00 -14.10 9.68
C PHE A 368 -1.06 -13.92 10.77
N CYS A 369 -1.04 -14.76 11.80
CA CYS A 369 -1.91 -14.64 12.96
C CYS A 369 -1.26 -13.75 14.03
N ILE A 370 -2.09 -12.93 14.69
CA ILE A 370 -1.66 -12.07 15.80
C ILE A 370 -1.43 -12.94 17.03
N GLU A 371 -0.21 -12.94 17.53
CA GLU A 371 0.15 -13.66 18.76
C GLU A 371 -0.58 -13.06 19.98
N GLY A 372 -1.14 -13.93 20.82
CA GLY A 372 -1.92 -13.53 21.99
C GLY A 372 -3.40 -13.20 21.71
N LEU A 373 -3.79 -12.96 20.44
CA LEU A 373 -5.20 -12.71 20.07
C LEU A 373 -5.85 -13.90 19.36
N SER A 374 -5.07 -14.70 18.63
CA SER A 374 -5.55 -15.89 17.92
C SER A 374 -5.70 -17.12 18.84
N SER A 375 -6.65 -18.00 18.49
CA SER A 375 -6.79 -19.34 19.06
C SER A 375 -7.10 -20.32 17.90
N PRO A 376 -7.01 -21.65 18.09
CA PRO A 376 -7.29 -22.63 17.01
C PRO A 376 -8.66 -22.49 16.36
N VAL A 377 -9.65 -21.97 17.09
CA VAL A 377 -11.04 -21.84 16.64
C VAL A 377 -11.46 -20.39 16.37
N ALA A 378 -10.62 -19.42 16.69
CA ALA A 378 -10.90 -17.98 16.52
C ALA A 378 -9.60 -17.27 16.10
N LEU A 379 -9.40 -17.11 14.80
CA LEU A 379 -8.18 -16.54 14.23
C LEU A 379 -8.29 -15.04 14.04
N ALA A 380 -7.31 -14.31 14.54
CA ALA A 380 -7.08 -12.89 14.25
C ALA A 380 -5.87 -12.78 13.33
N MET A 381 -6.10 -12.50 12.06
CA MET A 381 -5.10 -12.51 11.00
C MET A 381 -4.86 -11.11 10.46
N VAL A 382 -3.73 -10.90 9.79
CA VAL A 382 -3.38 -9.61 9.19
C VAL A 382 -3.06 -9.74 7.72
N ILE A 383 -3.34 -8.67 6.95
CA ILE A 383 -2.98 -8.56 5.52
C ILE A 383 -2.47 -7.14 5.20
N GLY A 384 -1.64 -7.02 4.18
CA GLY A 384 -1.04 -5.74 3.78
C GLY A 384 0.12 -5.33 4.69
N PRO A 385 0.35 -4.04 4.96
CA PRO A 385 1.52 -3.55 5.69
C PRO A 385 1.73 -4.18 7.07
N ALA A 386 0.64 -4.54 7.77
CA ALA A 386 0.70 -5.20 9.08
C ALA A 386 1.37 -6.59 9.02
N ALA A 387 1.33 -7.25 7.87
CA ALA A 387 1.94 -8.57 7.67
C ALA A 387 3.45 -8.52 7.37
N ALA A 388 4.06 -7.32 7.32
CA ALA A 388 5.45 -7.13 6.92
C ALA A 388 6.46 -7.88 7.81
N TRP A 389 6.15 -8.09 9.10
CA TRP A 389 6.99 -8.86 10.01
C TRP A 389 7.18 -10.32 9.56
N ALA A 390 6.15 -10.98 9.08
CA ALA A 390 6.21 -12.36 8.59
C ALA A 390 6.60 -12.46 7.12
N LEU A 391 6.35 -11.40 6.33
CA LEU A 391 6.63 -11.34 4.90
C LEU A 391 7.04 -9.92 4.46
N PRO A 392 8.34 -9.65 4.19
CA PRO A 392 8.81 -8.31 3.82
C PRO A 392 8.13 -7.68 2.59
N SER A 393 7.55 -8.50 1.70
CA SER A 393 6.82 -8.04 0.51
C SER A 393 5.31 -7.84 0.74
N ALA A 394 4.80 -8.00 1.97
CA ALA A 394 3.36 -8.01 2.27
C ALA A 394 2.62 -6.72 1.89
N ASP A 395 3.32 -5.59 1.80
CA ASP A 395 2.75 -4.30 1.35
C ASP A 395 2.76 -4.16 -0.19
N SER A 396 2.92 -5.23 -0.92
CA SER A 396 2.84 -5.27 -2.38
C SER A 396 1.71 -6.20 -2.84
N LEU A 397 1.20 -6.01 -4.06
CA LEU A 397 0.15 -6.86 -4.61
C LEU A 397 0.52 -8.35 -4.60
N GLY A 398 1.76 -8.69 -5.00
CA GLY A 398 2.24 -10.06 -4.97
C GLY A 398 2.38 -10.61 -3.55
N GLY A 399 2.86 -9.79 -2.61
CA GLY A 399 2.94 -10.17 -1.20
C GLY A 399 1.57 -10.36 -0.55
N MET A 400 0.62 -9.44 -0.80
CA MET A 400 -0.77 -9.58 -0.33
C MET A 400 -1.41 -10.85 -0.87
N LYS A 401 -1.11 -11.26 -2.11
CA LYS A 401 -1.59 -12.51 -2.70
C LYS A 401 -1.07 -13.73 -1.94
N ILE A 402 0.21 -13.76 -1.58
CA ILE A 402 0.81 -14.84 -0.76
C ILE A 402 0.12 -14.92 0.60
N VAL A 403 -0.06 -13.76 1.26
CA VAL A 403 -0.77 -13.68 2.56
C VAL A 403 -2.20 -14.18 2.44
N ALA A 404 -2.96 -13.70 1.45
CA ALA A 404 -4.36 -14.09 1.24
C ALA A 404 -4.53 -15.60 0.98
N HIS A 405 -3.63 -16.21 0.22
CA HIS A 405 -3.63 -17.65 0.02
C HIS A 405 -3.39 -18.40 1.33
N ARG A 406 -2.41 -17.97 2.14
CA ARG A 406 -2.14 -18.61 3.43
C ARG A 406 -3.30 -18.47 4.41
N ILE A 407 -3.92 -17.29 4.47
CA ILE A 407 -5.14 -17.06 5.27
C ILE A 407 -6.26 -18.01 4.84
N ALA A 408 -6.48 -18.16 3.54
CA ALA A 408 -7.51 -19.06 3.03
C ALA A 408 -7.18 -20.54 3.34
N ASP A 409 -5.90 -20.95 3.29
CA ASP A 409 -5.47 -22.31 3.71
C ASP A 409 -5.79 -22.59 5.18
N LEU A 410 -5.60 -21.60 6.06
CA LEU A 410 -5.90 -21.73 7.48
C LEU A 410 -7.40 -21.83 7.77
N LEU A 411 -8.21 -21.02 7.09
CA LEU A 411 -9.65 -20.95 7.32
C LEU A 411 -10.42 -22.15 6.74
N MET A 412 -9.93 -22.72 5.64
CA MET A 412 -10.63 -23.80 4.91
C MET A 412 -10.00 -25.17 5.11
N GLY A 413 -8.87 -25.25 5.82
CA GLY A 413 -8.06 -26.46 5.93
C GLY A 413 -7.30 -26.79 4.63
N PRO A 414 -6.36 -27.77 4.69
CA PRO A 414 -5.56 -28.21 3.55
C PRO A 414 -6.40 -28.80 2.40
N ASP A 415 -7.57 -29.33 2.72
CA ASP A 415 -8.54 -29.92 1.76
C ASP A 415 -9.56 -28.89 1.26
N GLY A 416 -9.50 -27.64 1.73
CA GLY A 416 -10.31 -26.55 1.23
C GLY A 416 -10.15 -26.42 -0.28
N MET A 417 -11.26 -26.40 -1.02
CA MET A 417 -11.33 -26.52 -2.47
C MET A 417 -10.12 -25.92 -3.17
N HIS A 418 -9.23 -26.78 -3.66
CA HIS A 418 -8.11 -26.36 -4.49
C HIS A 418 -8.62 -25.53 -5.67
N PRO A 419 -7.85 -24.53 -6.09
CA PRO A 419 -8.29 -23.67 -7.15
C PRO A 419 -8.69 -24.53 -8.32
N SER A 420 -9.99 -24.57 -8.54
CA SER A 420 -10.71 -24.78 -9.79
C SER A 420 -9.89 -25.48 -10.88
N SER A 421 -10.46 -26.51 -11.41
CA SER A 421 -10.06 -27.13 -12.68
C SER A 421 -9.74 -26.04 -13.72
N LEU A 422 -8.95 -26.34 -14.73
CA LEU A 422 -8.66 -25.43 -15.84
C LEU A 422 -9.95 -24.81 -16.41
N ALA A 423 -11.04 -25.61 -16.47
CA ALA A 423 -12.36 -25.16 -16.92
C ALA A 423 -12.92 -24.06 -16.01
N GLN A 424 -12.82 -24.17 -14.68
CA GLN A 424 -13.30 -23.15 -13.75
C GLN A 424 -12.45 -21.86 -13.84
N LYS A 425 -11.13 -21.99 -14.04
CA LYS A 425 -10.25 -20.81 -14.28
C LYS A 425 -10.64 -20.11 -15.55
N LEU A 426 -10.87 -20.83 -16.65
CA LEU A 426 -11.32 -20.26 -17.92
C LEU A 426 -12.71 -19.64 -17.79
N THR A 427 -13.65 -20.30 -17.12
CA THR A 427 -15.01 -19.77 -16.89
C THR A 427 -14.96 -18.49 -16.05
N SER A 428 -14.16 -18.45 -14.98
CA SER A 428 -14.00 -17.24 -14.16
C SER A 428 -13.38 -16.09 -14.96
N TRP A 429 -12.43 -16.41 -15.83
CA TRP A 429 -11.78 -15.41 -16.67
C TRP A 429 -12.74 -14.88 -17.75
N VAL A 430 -13.55 -15.74 -18.38
CA VAL A 430 -14.61 -15.32 -19.31
C VAL A 430 -15.63 -14.46 -18.57
N ARG A 431 -16.06 -14.84 -17.36
CA ARG A 431 -16.99 -14.02 -16.53
C ARG A 431 -16.39 -12.65 -16.21
N LEU A 432 -15.08 -12.58 -15.89
CA LEU A 432 -14.37 -11.32 -15.70
C LEU A 432 -14.47 -10.43 -16.95
N LEU A 433 -14.20 -10.99 -18.13
CA LEU A 433 -14.23 -10.23 -19.39
C LEU A 433 -15.65 -9.72 -19.73
N ILE A 434 -16.70 -10.46 -19.40
CA ILE A 434 -18.10 -10.08 -19.67
C ILE A 434 -18.77 -9.38 -18.48
N GLY A 435 -18.04 -9.09 -17.40
CA GLY A 435 -18.53 -8.36 -16.24
C GLY A 435 -19.55 -9.11 -15.36
N LYS A 436 -19.59 -10.47 -15.41
CA LYS A 436 -20.48 -11.28 -14.58
C LYS A 436 -19.81 -11.75 -13.29
N GLU A 437 -20.58 -11.78 -12.19
CA GLU A 437 -20.09 -12.25 -10.87
C GLU A 437 -19.84 -13.76 -10.86
N LEU A 438 -18.96 -14.18 -9.92
CA LEU A 438 -18.83 -15.59 -9.53
C LEU A 438 -20.13 -16.06 -8.88
N VAL A 439 -20.59 -17.23 -9.26
CA VAL A 439 -21.77 -17.87 -8.65
C VAL A 439 -21.37 -18.52 -7.34
#